data_6aadceced23a647663c7f8bba5db35b2
#
_entry.id   6aadceced23a647663c7f8bba5db35b2
#
_cell.length_a   1.000
_cell.length_b   1.000
_cell.length_c   1.000
_cell.angle_alpha   90.00
_cell.angle_beta   90.00
_cell.angle_gamma   90.00
#
_symmetry.space_group_name_H-M   'P 1'
#
loop_
_entity.id
_entity.type
_entity.pdbx_description
1 polymer ?
#
loop_
_entity_poly.entity_id
_entity_poly.type
_entity_poly.pdbx_seq_one_letter_code
_entity_poly.pdbx_strand_id
1 'polypeptide(L)'
;MVAPLEESVWVEAPTSNEARLAARPLTEEEKEHFIAHGWIRLTDCFTREQADWVNRDVWTRLGMDPNDKSTWKTRTNMPCHRSFDASVFAPKAWSAINELCAGRQLDSSREWRDSLIVNLGSDEYEGKDVHPHDLDNWHVDGDFFVHYLDSAEQALLVIPLFSDISPGGGGTMICPEGIPKVARYLHDHPEGVSPRMVPRGHPDFEAEKNLDWFHDTVRTCDNFVEAHGKVGDVFLLHPLMLHSASRNSLRQLRIITNPPVFFREPQCFDRPDGDYSLVERATLRALGKESLPGWKITGPREMRVPERIRIQQKMREEEKMRLQNGAASLTSAAEPPAAAA
;
A
#
# COMPACT_ATOMS: atom_id res chain seq x y z
N MET A 1 8.98 2.35 -18.30
CA MET A 1 9.45 1.05 -17.78
C MET A 1 8.96 0.93 -16.35
N VAL A 2 8.22 -0.12 -16.03
CA VAL A 2 7.83 -0.41 -14.65
C VAL A 2 9.07 -0.85 -13.89
N ALA A 3 9.20 -0.48 -12.58
CA ALA A 3 10.28 -0.96 -11.74
C ALA A 3 10.40 -2.50 -11.87
N PRO A 4 11.61 -3.10 -11.79
CA PRO A 4 11.77 -4.53 -11.83
C PRO A 4 10.95 -5.11 -10.68
N LEU A 5 9.80 -5.67 -11.05
CA LEU A 5 8.93 -6.35 -10.10
C LEU A 5 9.69 -7.60 -9.62
N GLU A 6 9.68 -7.85 -8.31
CA GLU A 6 10.24 -9.06 -7.75
C GLU A 6 9.64 -10.28 -8.47
N GLU A 7 10.47 -11.23 -8.84
CA GLU A 7 10.00 -12.50 -9.39
C GLU A 7 9.05 -13.17 -8.40
N SER A 8 7.86 -13.51 -8.84
CA SER A 8 6.83 -14.18 -8.05
C SER A 8 6.30 -15.38 -8.82
N VAL A 9 5.82 -16.39 -8.11
CA VAL A 9 5.09 -17.49 -8.70
C VAL A 9 3.62 -17.11 -8.77
N TRP A 10 3.05 -17.11 -9.98
CA TRP A 10 1.61 -16.94 -10.15
C TRP A 10 0.86 -18.13 -9.58
N VAL A 11 -0.13 -17.88 -8.73
CA VAL A 11 -0.95 -18.92 -8.13
C VAL A 11 -2.43 -18.61 -8.38
N GLU A 12 -3.23 -19.66 -8.52
CA GLU A 12 -4.68 -19.51 -8.64
C GLU A 12 -5.26 -19.06 -7.28
N ALA A 13 -5.98 -17.94 -7.30
CA ALA A 13 -6.61 -17.42 -6.11
C ALA A 13 -7.87 -18.20 -5.75
N PRO A 14 -8.13 -18.48 -4.47
CA PRO A 14 -9.42 -19.02 -4.05
C PRO A 14 -10.53 -18.01 -4.35
N THR A 15 -11.62 -18.52 -4.90
CA THR A 15 -12.83 -17.76 -5.22
C THR A 15 -13.88 -17.90 -4.11
N SER A 16 -14.76 -16.91 -4.01
CA SER A 16 -15.95 -17.00 -3.18
C SER A 16 -17.16 -16.53 -3.97
N ASN A 17 -18.28 -17.27 -3.84
CA ASN A 17 -19.56 -16.94 -4.49
C ASN A 17 -20.50 -16.16 -3.56
N GLU A 18 -20.01 -15.64 -2.43
CA GLU A 18 -20.82 -14.85 -1.52
C GLU A 18 -21.24 -13.52 -2.16
N ALA A 19 -22.54 -13.27 -2.24
CA ALA A 19 -23.11 -12.10 -2.91
C ALA A 19 -22.57 -10.76 -2.37
N ARG A 20 -22.21 -10.70 -1.06
CA ARG A 20 -21.64 -9.51 -0.44
C ARG A 20 -20.26 -9.10 -0.98
N LEU A 21 -19.54 -10.05 -1.60
CA LEU A 21 -18.19 -9.84 -2.18
C LEU A 21 -18.27 -9.44 -3.67
N ALA A 22 -19.43 -9.54 -4.28
CA ALA A 22 -19.60 -9.29 -5.71
C ALA A 22 -19.18 -7.88 -6.11
N ALA A 23 -18.65 -7.75 -7.32
CA ALA A 23 -18.39 -6.46 -7.94
C ALA A 23 -19.68 -5.61 -7.97
N ARG A 24 -19.54 -4.33 -7.65
CA ARG A 24 -20.60 -3.35 -7.74
C ARG A 24 -20.04 -1.98 -8.09
N PRO A 25 -20.84 -1.08 -8.66
CA PRO A 25 -20.46 0.32 -8.79
C PRO A 25 -20.25 0.98 -7.41
N LEU A 26 -19.43 2.01 -7.36
CA LEU A 26 -19.35 2.92 -6.22
C LEU A 26 -20.67 3.69 -6.10
N THR A 27 -21.12 3.92 -4.88
CA THR A 27 -22.23 4.83 -4.63
C THR A 27 -21.79 6.28 -4.86
N GLU A 28 -22.73 7.19 -5.12
CA GLU A 28 -22.38 8.60 -5.25
C GLU A 28 -21.75 9.17 -3.98
N GLU A 29 -22.16 8.69 -2.80
CA GLU A 29 -21.56 9.04 -1.51
C GLU A 29 -20.08 8.58 -1.44
N GLU A 30 -19.76 7.36 -1.85
CA GLU A 30 -18.39 6.85 -1.91
C GLU A 30 -17.52 7.67 -2.88
N LYS A 31 -18.06 8.05 -4.05
CA LYS A 31 -17.37 8.90 -5.04
C LYS A 31 -17.09 10.29 -4.48
N GLU A 32 -18.11 10.94 -3.92
CA GLU A 32 -17.96 12.27 -3.34
C GLU A 32 -17.03 12.27 -2.12
N HIS A 33 -17.09 11.22 -1.28
CA HIS A 33 -16.15 11.06 -0.17
C HIS A 33 -14.70 10.91 -0.68
N PHE A 34 -14.47 10.09 -1.73
CA PHE A 34 -13.14 9.97 -2.32
C PHE A 34 -12.64 11.31 -2.91
N ILE A 35 -13.49 12.02 -3.65
CA ILE A 35 -13.12 13.32 -4.22
C ILE A 35 -12.83 14.34 -3.12
N ALA A 36 -13.56 14.30 -2.01
CA ALA A 36 -13.43 15.26 -0.92
C ALA A 36 -12.25 14.98 0.00
N HIS A 37 -12.01 13.71 0.31
CA HIS A 37 -11.10 13.28 1.36
C HIS A 37 -9.95 12.41 0.83
N GLY A 38 -9.99 11.98 -0.42
CA GLY A 38 -8.95 11.16 -1.06
C GLY A 38 -8.90 9.72 -0.57
N TRP A 39 -9.96 9.19 0.04
CA TRP A 39 -10.00 7.78 0.45
C TRP A 39 -11.43 7.25 0.54
N ILE A 40 -11.57 5.92 0.39
CA ILE A 40 -12.76 5.15 0.75
C ILE A 40 -12.36 3.84 1.41
N ARG A 41 -13.25 3.31 2.25
CA ARG A 41 -13.16 1.97 2.79
C ARG A 41 -14.28 1.12 2.23
N LEU A 42 -13.92 0.03 1.59
CA LEU A 42 -14.85 -1.00 1.13
C LEU A 42 -14.82 -2.16 2.10
N THR A 43 -15.97 -2.55 2.63
CA THR A 43 -16.08 -3.70 3.51
C THR A 43 -16.35 -4.97 2.71
N ASP A 44 -15.95 -6.14 3.24
CA ASP A 44 -16.26 -7.43 2.63
C ASP A 44 -15.82 -7.53 1.16
N CYS A 45 -14.53 -7.30 0.87
CA CYS A 45 -13.96 -7.48 -0.47
C CYS A 45 -13.46 -8.89 -0.72
N PHE A 46 -13.10 -9.61 0.36
CA PHE A 46 -12.71 -11.03 0.36
C PHE A 46 -13.00 -11.67 1.72
N THR A 47 -12.98 -13.01 1.79
CA THR A 47 -13.30 -13.75 3.01
C THR A 47 -12.10 -13.91 3.92
N ARG A 48 -12.35 -14.33 5.17
CA ARG A 48 -11.30 -14.73 6.12
C ARG A 48 -10.51 -15.92 5.59
N GLU A 49 -11.16 -16.90 4.99
CA GLU A 49 -10.51 -18.08 4.43
C GLU A 49 -9.57 -17.70 3.27
N GLN A 50 -9.95 -16.72 2.46
CA GLN A 50 -9.07 -16.16 1.44
C GLN A 50 -7.87 -15.44 2.05
N ALA A 51 -8.07 -14.66 3.12
CA ALA A 51 -6.98 -14.03 3.85
C ALA A 51 -6.05 -15.06 4.50
N ASP A 52 -6.58 -16.11 5.12
CA ASP A 52 -5.82 -17.19 5.74
C ASP A 52 -4.99 -17.94 4.68
N TRP A 53 -5.53 -18.11 3.46
CA TRP A 53 -4.77 -18.67 2.35
C TRP A 53 -3.57 -17.81 1.95
N VAL A 54 -3.68 -16.48 1.96
CA VAL A 54 -2.55 -15.57 1.74
C VAL A 54 -1.55 -15.64 2.89
N ASN A 55 -2.04 -15.67 4.12
CA ASN A 55 -1.25 -15.60 5.36
C ASN A 55 -0.63 -16.94 5.78
N ARG A 56 -0.97 -18.07 5.13
CA ARG A 56 -0.67 -19.44 5.59
C ARG A 56 0.76 -19.71 6.05
N ASP A 57 1.74 -19.02 5.47
CA ASP A 57 3.17 -19.23 5.76
C ASP A 57 3.81 -18.04 6.51
N VAL A 58 3.02 -17.06 6.96
CA VAL A 58 3.54 -15.78 7.49
C VAL A 58 4.51 -15.99 8.65
N TRP A 59 4.16 -16.81 9.62
CA TRP A 59 4.99 -17.05 10.80
C TRP A 59 6.28 -17.81 10.50
N THR A 60 6.21 -18.82 9.63
CA THR A 60 7.40 -19.54 9.12
C THR A 60 8.33 -18.57 8.38
N ARG A 61 7.79 -17.73 7.50
CA ARG A 61 8.54 -16.74 6.74
C ARG A 61 9.19 -15.70 7.66
N LEU A 62 8.49 -15.21 8.66
CA LEU A 62 9.01 -14.29 9.67
C LEU A 62 10.09 -14.96 10.54
N GLY A 63 10.07 -16.29 10.71
CA GLY A 63 10.92 -17.01 11.66
C GLY A 63 10.59 -16.64 13.10
N MET A 64 9.30 -16.47 13.43
CA MET A 64 8.78 -16.07 14.74
C MET A 64 7.71 -17.05 15.21
N ASP A 65 7.53 -17.16 16.52
CA ASP A 65 6.46 -17.95 17.14
C ASP A 65 5.24 -17.06 17.38
N PRO A 66 4.05 -17.40 16.83
CA PRO A 66 2.81 -16.63 17.08
C PRO A 66 2.42 -16.55 18.56
N ASN A 67 2.84 -17.51 19.37
CA ASN A 67 2.50 -17.62 20.80
C ASN A 67 3.58 -17.05 21.73
N ASP A 68 4.77 -16.67 21.19
CA ASP A 68 5.87 -16.10 21.96
C ASP A 68 6.23 -14.70 21.45
N LYS A 69 5.67 -13.68 22.10
CA LYS A 69 5.92 -12.27 21.75
C LYS A 69 7.39 -11.85 21.88
N SER A 70 8.22 -12.60 22.63
CA SER A 70 9.66 -12.30 22.72
C SER A 70 10.40 -12.51 21.41
N THR A 71 9.84 -13.32 20.50
CA THR A 71 10.39 -13.56 19.15
C THR A 71 9.99 -12.47 18.14
N TRP A 72 9.05 -11.58 18.49
CA TRP A 72 8.41 -10.66 17.56
C TRP A 72 9.30 -9.45 17.25
N LYS A 73 9.48 -9.17 15.96
CA LYS A 73 10.03 -7.91 15.46
C LYS A 73 8.91 -6.90 15.25
N THR A 74 9.17 -5.63 15.50
CA THR A 74 8.16 -4.57 15.49
C THR A 74 7.40 -4.50 14.17
N ARG A 75 8.11 -4.36 13.04
CA ARG A 75 7.54 -4.28 11.70
C ARG A 75 8.44 -5.00 10.70
N THR A 76 7.80 -5.70 9.77
CA THR A 76 8.50 -6.41 8.70
C THR A 76 7.78 -6.17 7.38
N ASN A 77 8.49 -5.66 6.37
CA ASN A 77 8.04 -5.59 4.99
C ASN A 77 8.56 -6.85 4.28
N MET A 78 7.69 -7.84 4.15
CA MET A 78 8.07 -9.15 3.62
C MET A 78 8.24 -9.10 2.10
N PRO A 79 9.23 -9.82 1.53
CA PRO A 79 9.37 -9.94 0.09
C PRO A 79 8.22 -10.75 -0.52
N CYS A 80 8.04 -10.65 -1.83
CA CYS A 80 7.04 -11.41 -2.56
C CYS A 80 7.55 -12.82 -2.88
N HIS A 81 6.67 -13.82 -2.73
CA HIS A 81 6.87 -15.19 -3.25
C HIS A 81 5.77 -15.57 -4.25
N ARG A 82 4.55 -15.13 -4.02
CA ARG A 82 3.37 -15.50 -4.80
C ARG A 82 2.59 -14.26 -5.24
N SER A 83 2.05 -14.33 -6.44
CA SER A 83 1.11 -13.35 -6.97
C SER A 83 -0.19 -14.03 -7.43
N PHE A 84 -1.28 -13.28 -7.40
CA PHE A 84 -2.62 -13.76 -7.72
C PHE A 84 -3.49 -12.62 -8.30
N ASP A 85 -4.58 -13.01 -8.97
CA ASP A 85 -5.48 -12.07 -9.65
C ASP A 85 -6.47 -11.42 -8.66
N ALA A 86 -6.33 -10.11 -8.45
CA ALA A 86 -7.23 -9.33 -7.61
C ALA A 86 -8.66 -9.28 -8.13
N SER A 87 -8.86 -9.35 -9.46
CA SER A 87 -10.21 -9.34 -10.05
C SER A 87 -11.02 -10.59 -9.70
N VAL A 88 -10.31 -11.68 -9.41
CA VAL A 88 -10.87 -12.95 -8.96
C VAL A 88 -10.96 -13.01 -7.43
N PHE A 89 -9.89 -12.58 -6.76
CA PHE A 89 -9.76 -12.64 -5.30
C PHE A 89 -10.65 -11.63 -4.58
N ALA A 90 -10.74 -10.39 -5.07
CA ALA A 90 -11.45 -9.26 -4.46
C ALA A 90 -12.23 -8.45 -5.52
N PRO A 91 -13.24 -9.05 -6.18
CA PRO A 91 -13.91 -8.44 -7.34
C PRO A 91 -14.55 -7.09 -7.01
N LYS A 92 -15.05 -6.88 -5.79
CA LYS A 92 -15.59 -5.60 -5.34
C LYS A 92 -14.52 -4.50 -5.33
N ALA A 93 -13.34 -4.79 -4.75
CA ALA A 93 -12.24 -3.83 -4.71
C ALA A 93 -11.71 -3.52 -6.12
N TRP A 94 -11.59 -4.56 -6.97
CA TRP A 94 -11.16 -4.37 -8.35
C TRP A 94 -12.14 -3.51 -9.17
N SER A 95 -13.46 -3.72 -9.00
CA SER A 95 -14.49 -2.88 -9.62
C SER A 95 -14.34 -1.41 -9.22
N ALA A 96 -14.12 -1.14 -7.94
CA ALA A 96 -13.92 0.21 -7.43
C ALA A 96 -12.62 0.85 -7.96
N ILE A 97 -11.51 0.09 -8.03
CA ILE A 97 -10.25 0.56 -8.64
C ILE A 97 -10.49 0.98 -10.10
N ASN A 98 -11.20 0.15 -10.88
CA ASN A 98 -11.54 0.49 -12.26
C ASN A 98 -12.33 1.80 -12.36
N GLU A 99 -13.31 1.99 -11.48
CA GLU A 99 -14.16 3.18 -11.50
C GLU A 99 -13.40 4.43 -11.06
N LEU A 100 -12.60 4.37 -9.99
CA LEU A 100 -11.76 5.48 -9.53
C LEU A 100 -10.78 5.93 -10.62
N CYS A 101 -10.21 4.98 -11.36
CA CYS A 101 -9.25 5.24 -12.43
C CYS A 101 -9.91 5.47 -13.81
N ALA A 102 -11.24 5.42 -13.92
CA ALA A 102 -11.99 5.46 -15.19
C ALA A 102 -11.50 4.42 -16.22
N GLY A 103 -11.12 3.22 -15.76
CA GLY A 103 -10.59 2.15 -16.60
C GLY A 103 -9.22 2.43 -17.22
N ARG A 104 -8.50 3.45 -16.75
CA ARG A 104 -7.20 3.89 -17.32
C ARG A 104 -5.98 3.26 -16.64
N GLN A 105 -6.18 2.41 -15.63
CA GLN A 105 -5.07 1.68 -15.00
C GLN A 105 -4.48 0.60 -15.93
N LEU A 106 -3.21 0.24 -15.68
CA LEU A 106 -2.57 -0.88 -16.33
C LEU A 106 -3.22 -2.21 -15.92
N ASP A 107 -3.31 -3.16 -16.84
CA ASP A 107 -3.84 -4.51 -16.56
C ASP A 107 -3.01 -5.26 -15.52
N SER A 108 -1.70 -4.99 -15.43
CA SER A 108 -0.81 -5.54 -14.40
C SER A 108 -1.18 -5.09 -12.99
N SER A 109 -1.96 -4.02 -12.82
CA SER A 109 -2.45 -3.55 -11.51
C SER A 109 -3.41 -4.55 -10.84
N ARG A 110 -3.93 -5.54 -11.57
CA ARG A 110 -4.70 -6.65 -10.98
C ARG A 110 -3.85 -7.69 -10.27
N GLU A 111 -2.53 -7.63 -10.43
CA GLU A 111 -1.62 -8.54 -9.75
C GLU A 111 -1.43 -8.13 -8.29
N TRP A 112 -2.10 -8.84 -7.38
CA TRP A 112 -1.82 -8.72 -5.95
C TRP A 112 -0.78 -9.76 -5.52
N ARG A 113 -0.07 -9.47 -4.42
CA ARG A 113 1.11 -10.23 -4.00
C ARG A 113 1.09 -10.50 -2.50
N ASP A 114 1.79 -11.57 -2.10
CA ASP A 114 2.03 -11.90 -0.70
C ASP A 114 3.25 -11.18 -0.10
N SER A 115 3.58 -10.00 -0.64
CA SER A 115 4.51 -9.05 -0.02
C SER A 115 3.85 -8.35 1.17
N LEU A 116 3.75 -9.09 2.27
CA LEU A 116 2.99 -8.65 3.44
C LEU A 116 3.76 -7.61 4.26
N ILE A 117 3.02 -6.64 4.77
CA ILE A 117 3.53 -5.66 5.73
C ILE A 117 2.93 -6.03 7.09
N VAL A 118 3.77 -6.66 7.92
CA VAL A 118 3.37 -7.15 9.25
C VAL A 118 3.83 -6.14 10.30
N ASN A 119 2.93 -5.75 11.19
CA ASN A 119 3.22 -4.88 12.32
C ASN A 119 2.75 -5.56 13.61
N LEU A 120 3.71 -5.96 14.44
CA LEU A 120 3.47 -6.68 15.70
C LEU A 120 3.61 -5.77 16.93
N GLY A 121 3.95 -4.50 16.74
CA GLY A 121 4.27 -3.58 17.81
C GLY A 121 5.57 -3.90 18.54
N SER A 122 5.89 -3.14 19.56
CA SER A 122 7.05 -3.35 20.44
C SER A 122 6.66 -3.15 21.90
N ASP A 123 7.45 -3.69 22.81
CA ASP A 123 7.27 -3.52 24.26
C ASP A 123 7.33 -2.04 24.66
N GLU A 124 8.14 -1.25 23.94
CA GLU A 124 8.27 0.18 24.18
C GLU A 124 6.96 0.95 24.04
N TYR A 125 6.11 0.55 23.06
CA TYR A 125 4.84 1.25 22.74
C TYR A 125 3.60 0.48 23.22
N GLU A 126 3.74 -0.66 23.91
CA GLU A 126 2.59 -1.40 24.42
C GLU A 126 1.79 -0.54 25.39
N GLY A 127 0.48 -0.43 25.14
CA GLY A 127 -0.46 0.38 25.94
C GLY A 127 -0.27 1.90 25.84
N LYS A 128 0.62 2.39 24.96
CA LYS A 128 0.84 3.84 24.79
C LYS A 128 0.09 4.37 23.58
N ASP A 129 -0.57 5.50 23.78
CA ASP A 129 -1.10 6.31 22.69
C ASP A 129 0.03 7.23 22.15
N VAL A 130 0.21 7.25 20.85
CA VAL A 130 1.22 8.09 20.17
C VAL A 130 0.50 9.03 19.22
N HIS A 131 0.68 10.32 19.46
CA HIS A 131 0.07 11.33 18.59
C HIS A 131 0.55 11.18 17.15
N PRO A 132 -0.32 11.33 16.11
CA PRO A 132 0.07 11.20 14.72
C PRO A 132 1.28 12.05 14.30
N HIS A 133 1.45 13.25 14.86
CA HIS A 133 2.64 14.10 14.61
C HIS A 133 3.97 13.44 15.02
N ASP A 134 3.95 12.53 15.99
CA ASP A 134 5.13 11.86 16.53
C ASP A 134 5.46 10.54 15.83
N LEU A 135 4.70 10.17 14.78
CA LEU A 135 5.02 9.04 13.93
C LEU A 135 6.21 9.38 13.03
N ASP A 136 7.13 8.45 12.88
CA ASP A 136 8.44 8.65 12.27
C ASP A 136 8.56 8.27 10.80
N ASN A 137 7.48 7.81 10.17
CA ASN A 137 7.52 7.29 8.81
C ASN A 137 6.45 7.91 7.90
N TRP A 138 6.18 9.19 8.04
CA TRP A 138 5.30 9.90 7.13
C TRP A 138 5.91 10.00 5.73
N HIS A 139 5.14 9.64 4.69
CA HIS A 139 5.55 9.68 3.29
C HIS A 139 4.35 9.62 2.35
N VAL A 140 4.58 9.84 1.07
CA VAL A 140 3.77 9.31 -0.03
C VAL A 140 4.50 8.12 -0.62
N ASP A 141 3.76 7.12 -1.12
CA ASP A 141 4.39 5.99 -1.80
C ASP A 141 5.09 6.42 -3.10
N GLY A 142 6.06 5.63 -3.56
CA GLY A 142 6.76 5.87 -4.81
C GLY A 142 8.25 6.15 -4.66
N ASP A 143 8.95 5.35 -3.85
CA ASP A 143 10.41 5.45 -3.69
C ASP A 143 11.21 5.04 -4.95
N PHE A 144 10.52 4.57 -6.00
CA PHE A 144 11.09 4.01 -7.22
C PHE A 144 10.95 4.92 -8.46
N PHE A 145 10.50 6.18 -8.31
CA PHE A 145 10.41 7.15 -9.41
C PHE A 145 10.53 8.60 -8.92
N VAL A 146 10.84 9.51 -9.84
CA VAL A 146 10.78 10.96 -9.60
C VAL A 146 9.34 11.42 -9.71
N HIS A 147 8.83 12.08 -8.67
CA HIS A 147 7.43 12.46 -8.55
C HIS A 147 7.10 13.70 -9.36
N TYR A 148 5.96 13.65 -10.02
CA TYR A 148 5.27 14.75 -10.68
C TYR A 148 3.80 14.73 -10.30
N LEU A 149 3.12 15.86 -10.47
CA LEU A 149 1.68 15.94 -10.21
C LEU A 149 0.88 14.91 -11.04
N ASP A 150 1.33 14.63 -12.26
CA ASP A 150 0.71 13.75 -13.23
C ASP A 150 1.33 12.35 -13.32
N SER A 151 2.09 11.92 -12.30
CA SER A 151 2.78 10.62 -12.30
C SER A 151 1.82 9.47 -12.63
N ALA A 152 2.17 8.69 -13.66
CA ALA A 152 1.47 7.47 -14.03
C ALA A 152 1.85 6.28 -13.14
N GLU A 153 2.99 6.38 -12.49
CA GLU A 153 3.63 5.32 -11.69
C GLU A 153 2.85 4.98 -10.41
N GLN A 154 1.88 5.83 -10.05
CA GLN A 154 0.99 5.57 -8.92
C GLN A 154 -0.39 6.20 -9.16
N ALA A 155 -1.40 5.34 -9.38
CA ALA A 155 -2.79 5.77 -9.56
C ALA A 155 -3.56 5.76 -8.24
N LEU A 156 -3.34 4.75 -7.41
CA LEU A 156 -3.94 4.58 -6.10
C LEU A 156 -2.96 3.89 -5.15
N LEU A 157 -3.06 4.19 -3.86
CA LEU A 157 -2.55 3.36 -2.79
C LEU A 157 -3.70 2.45 -2.32
N VAL A 158 -3.49 1.14 -2.37
CA VAL A 158 -4.48 0.13 -2.00
C VAL A 158 -4.01 -0.58 -0.74
N ILE A 159 -4.87 -0.66 0.27
CA ILE A 159 -4.53 -1.31 1.56
C ILE A 159 -5.58 -2.37 1.90
N PRO A 160 -5.41 -3.62 1.45
CA PRO A 160 -6.22 -4.75 1.88
C PRO A 160 -5.86 -5.17 3.31
N LEU A 161 -6.86 -5.42 4.14
CA LEU A 161 -6.68 -5.89 5.52
C LEU A 161 -6.72 -7.41 5.56
N PHE A 162 -5.57 -8.06 5.73
CA PHE A 162 -5.45 -9.52 5.84
C PHE A 162 -5.54 -10.02 7.29
N SER A 163 -5.76 -9.12 8.24
CA SER A 163 -6.11 -9.41 9.64
C SER A 163 -7.15 -8.41 10.13
N ASP A 164 -7.84 -8.72 11.22
CA ASP A 164 -8.59 -7.70 11.94
C ASP A 164 -7.62 -6.66 12.50
N ILE A 165 -7.95 -5.39 12.40
CA ILE A 165 -7.17 -4.27 12.93
C ILE A 165 -8.11 -3.43 13.79
N SER A 166 -7.91 -3.47 15.09
CA SER A 166 -8.63 -2.61 16.04
C SER A 166 -8.01 -1.21 16.08
N PRO A 167 -8.73 -0.17 16.49
CA PRO A 167 -8.12 1.14 16.78
C PRO A 167 -6.94 0.98 17.75
N GLY A 168 -5.79 1.59 17.43
CA GLY A 168 -4.53 1.40 18.15
C GLY A 168 -3.81 0.08 17.87
N GLY A 169 -4.36 -0.77 16.98
CA GLY A 169 -3.76 -2.03 16.55
C GLY A 169 -2.73 -1.92 15.43
N GLY A 170 -2.18 -0.74 15.20
CA GLY A 170 -1.11 -0.52 14.22
C GLY A 170 -1.60 -0.34 12.79
N GLY A 171 -2.82 0.15 12.59
CA GLY A 171 -3.36 0.50 11.27
C GLY A 171 -2.50 1.55 10.57
N THR A 172 -2.68 1.70 9.26
CA THR A 172 -2.02 2.80 8.55
C THR A 172 -2.68 4.12 8.94
N MET A 173 -1.90 5.04 9.46
CA MET A 173 -2.36 6.41 9.72
C MET A 173 -2.32 7.20 8.42
N ILE A 174 -3.44 7.81 8.03
CA ILE A 174 -3.56 8.65 6.83
C ILE A 174 -3.88 10.08 7.22
N CYS A 175 -3.40 11.03 6.40
CA CYS A 175 -3.60 12.46 6.59
C CYS A 175 -4.24 13.08 5.33
N PRO A 176 -5.59 13.14 5.25
CA PRO A 176 -6.29 13.71 4.10
C PRO A 176 -5.91 15.17 3.80
N GLU A 177 -5.62 15.96 4.84
CA GLU A 177 -5.16 17.36 4.71
C GLU A 177 -3.78 17.48 4.02
N GLY A 178 -3.05 16.39 3.94
CA GLY A 178 -1.77 16.34 3.24
C GLY A 178 -1.93 16.39 1.72
N ILE A 179 -3.03 15.85 1.16
CA ILE A 179 -3.23 15.78 -0.29
C ILE A 179 -3.10 17.15 -0.98
N PRO A 180 -3.82 18.22 -0.55
CA PRO A 180 -3.68 19.54 -1.18
C PRO A 180 -2.28 20.15 -1.01
N LYS A 181 -1.56 19.81 0.06
CA LYS A 181 -0.19 20.30 0.30
C LYS A 181 0.80 19.63 -0.66
N VAL A 182 0.71 18.29 -0.81
CA VAL A 182 1.51 17.53 -1.77
C VAL A 182 1.17 17.93 -3.20
N ALA A 183 -0.12 18.01 -3.54
CA ALA A 183 -0.56 18.38 -4.89
C ALA A 183 -0.02 19.78 -5.29
N ARG A 184 -0.11 20.76 -4.41
CA ARG A 184 0.41 22.10 -4.65
C ARG A 184 1.91 22.10 -4.81
N TYR A 185 2.62 21.37 -3.96
CA TYR A 185 4.08 21.27 -4.04
C TYR A 185 4.51 20.66 -5.38
N LEU A 186 3.88 19.57 -5.83
CA LEU A 186 4.17 18.97 -7.14
C LEU A 186 3.75 19.84 -8.31
N HIS A 187 2.66 20.61 -8.17
CA HIS A 187 2.25 21.59 -9.18
C HIS A 187 3.29 22.69 -9.37
N ASP A 188 3.88 23.18 -8.27
CA ASP A 188 4.85 24.29 -8.25
C ASP A 188 6.27 23.82 -8.61
N HIS A 189 6.51 22.49 -8.64
CA HIS A 189 7.79 21.86 -9.02
C HIS A 189 7.67 20.97 -10.26
N PRO A 190 7.33 21.54 -11.44
CA PRO A 190 7.18 20.77 -12.68
C PRO A 190 8.49 20.16 -13.19
N GLU A 191 9.65 20.57 -12.65
CA GLU A 191 10.95 19.95 -12.91
C GLU A 191 11.08 18.55 -12.29
N GLY A 192 10.19 18.21 -11.36
CA GLY A 192 10.14 16.95 -10.63
C GLY A 192 10.82 17.01 -9.28
N VAL A 193 10.32 16.20 -8.34
CA VAL A 193 10.87 16.06 -6.99
C VAL A 193 11.28 14.62 -6.72
N SER A 194 12.30 14.46 -5.86
CA SER A 194 12.72 13.13 -5.41
C SER A 194 11.61 12.46 -4.57
N PRO A 195 11.70 11.15 -4.29
CA PRO A 195 10.81 10.47 -3.34
C PRO A 195 10.82 11.08 -1.92
N ARG A 196 11.74 11.98 -1.64
CA ARG A 196 11.85 12.73 -0.38
C ARG A 196 11.38 14.18 -0.48
N MET A 197 10.65 14.49 -1.57
CA MET A 197 10.11 15.83 -1.86
C MET A 197 11.20 16.91 -2.02
N VAL A 198 12.40 16.54 -2.46
CA VAL A 198 13.49 17.47 -2.78
C VAL A 198 13.41 17.81 -4.28
N PRO A 199 13.34 19.09 -4.67
CA PRO A 199 13.25 19.49 -6.07
C PRO A 199 14.50 19.10 -6.87
N ARG A 200 14.29 18.78 -8.15
CA ARG A 200 15.41 18.53 -9.08
C ARG A 200 16.35 19.73 -9.15
N GLY A 201 17.64 19.47 -9.14
CA GLY A 201 18.68 20.51 -9.11
C GLY A 201 19.12 20.91 -7.71
N HIS A 202 18.43 20.49 -6.65
CA HIS A 202 18.91 20.68 -5.27
C HIS A 202 20.05 19.67 -4.96
N PRO A 203 21.08 20.03 -4.18
CA PRO A 203 22.19 19.12 -3.81
C PRO A 203 21.72 17.80 -3.18
N ASP A 204 20.65 17.84 -2.39
CA ASP A 204 20.09 16.67 -1.70
C ASP A 204 19.06 15.91 -2.50
N PHE A 205 18.90 16.15 -3.81
CA PHE A 205 17.92 15.47 -4.66
C PHE A 205 18.05 13.94 -4.62
N GLU A 206 19.27 13.43 -4.43
CA GLU A 206 19.57 11.99 -4.33
C GLU A 206 19.54 11.44 -2.89
N ALA A 207 19.22 12.27 -1.89
CA ALA A 207 19.17 11.84 -0.50
C ALA A 207 17.99 10.89 -0.25
N GLU A 208 18.26 9.65 0.22
CA GLU A 208 17.24 8.63 0.41
C GLU A 208 16.56 8.63 1.78
N LYS A 209 17.16 9.27 2.80
CA LYS A 209 16.76 9.11 4.20
C LYS A 209 16.09 10.34 4.82
N ASN A 210 16.01 11.45 4.10
CA ASN A 210 15.41 12.69 4.63
C ASN A 210 13.88 12.65 4.50
N LEU A 211 13.16 12.66 5.62
CA LEU A 211 11.68 12.75 5.68
C LEU A 211 11.20 14.10 6.22
N ASP A 212 12.09 15.10 6.37
CA ASP A 212 11.79 16.37 7.03
C ASP A 212 10.60 17.08 6.37
N TRP A 213 10.55 17.15 5.04
CA TRP A 213 9.43 17.77 4.33
C TRP A 213 8.08 17.17 4.73
N PHE A 214 8.01 15.86 4.87
CA PHE A 214 6.78 15.16 5.25
C PHE A 214 6.42 15.45 6.70
N HIS A 215 7.39 15.38 7.60
CA HIS A 215 7.16 15.65 9.02
C HIS A 215 6.75 17.11 9.25
N ASP A 216 7.39 18.06 8.60
CA ASP A 216 7.03 19.48 8.70
C ASP A 216 5.64 19.74 8.12
N THR A 217 5.29 19.08 7.02
CA THR A 217 3.96 19.16 6.44
C THR A 217 2.90 18.61 7.38
N VAL A 218 3.12 17.42 7.96
CA VAL A 218 2.17 16.76 8.87
C VAL A 218 1.96 17.57 10.15
N ARG A 219 2.96 18.23 10.69
CA ARG A 219 2.84 19.13 11.86
C ARG A 219 1.87 20.29 11.65
N THR A 220 1.51 20.60 10.40
CA THR A 220 0.52 21.62 10.04
C THR A 220 -0.85 21.04 9.73
N CYS A 221 -1.12 19.77 10.07
CA CYS A 221 -2.37 19.06 9.84
C CYS A 221 -2.97 18.63 11.18
N ASP A 222 -4.29 18.64 11.28
CA ASP A 222 -5.02 18.28 12.49
C ASP A 222 -5.93 17.05 12.29
N ASN A 223 -6.22 16.68 11.04
CA ASN A 223 -7.16 15.60 10.73
C ASN A 223 -6.42 14.33 10.28
N PHE A 224 -6.48 13.30 11.11
CA PHE A 224 -5.85 12.00 10.89
C PHE A 224 -6.89 10.90 11.02
N VAL A 225 -6.72 9.84 10.21
CA VAL A 225 -7.58 8.66 10.25
C VAL A 225 -6.70 7.41 10.30
N GLU A 226 -6.93 6.54 11.27
CA GLU A 226 -6.30 5.22 11.29
C GLU A 226 -7.11 4.25 10.43
N ALA A 227 -6.47 3.63 9.44
CA ALA A 227 -7.06 2.59 8.60
C ALA A 227 -7.20 1.29 9.41
N HIS A 228 -8.30 1.16 10.12
CA HIS A 228 -8.67 -0.01 10.92
C HIS A 228 -9.96 -0.65 10.38
N GLY A 229 -10.18 -1.94 10.71
CA GLY A 229 -11.36 -2.66 10.22
C GLY A 229 -11.27 -4.16 10.42
N LYS A 230 -12.10 -4.88 9.68
CA LYS A 230 -12.12 -6.33 9.67
C LYS A 230 -11.29 -6.89 8.52
N VAL A 231 -10.86 -8.14 8.67
CA VAL A 231 -10.29 -8.89 7.55
C VAL A 231 -11.26 -8.86 6.37
N GLY A 232 -10.72 -8.62 5.17
CA GLY A 232 -11.55 -8.47 3.97
C GLY A 232 -11.91 -7.03 3.61
N ASP A 233 -11.69 -6.06 4.50
CA ASP A 233 -11.83 -4.64 4.17
C ASP A 233 -10.66 -4.18 3.29
N VAL A 234 -10.94 -3.25 2.39
CA VAL A 234 -9.93 -2.63 1.52
C VAL A 234 -10.07 -1.12 1.58
N PHE A 235 -8.98 -0.42 1.90
CA PHE A 235 -8.90 1.01 1.73
C PHE A 235 -8.32 1.34 0.35
N LEU A 236 -8.97 2.26 -0.36
CA LEU A 236 -8.49 2.84 -1.61
C LEU A 236 -8.18 4.31 -1.34
N LEU A 237 -6.91 4.70 -1.52
CA LEU A 237 -6.41 6.02 -1.18
C LEU A 237 -5.88 6.73 -2.42
N HIS A 238 -6.04 8.04 -2.43
CA HIS A 238 -5.43 8.92 -3.43
C HIS A 238 -3.89 8.77 -3.45
N PRO A 239 -3.22 8.79 -4.61
CA PRO A 239 -1.77 8.60 -4.70
C PRO A 239 -0.94 9.60 -3.90
N LEU A 240 -1.47 10.80 -3.66
CA LEU A 240 -0.80 11.87 -2.88
C LEU A 240 -1.16 11.84 -1.38
N MET A 241 -1.79 10.77 -0.90
CA MET A 241 -2.12 10.61 0.52
C MET A 241 -0.87 10.48 1.37
N LEU A 242 -0.63 11.45 2.25
CA LEU A 242 0.37 11.30 3.31
C LEU A 242 -0.07 10.19 4.27
N HIS A 243 0.81 9.24 4.52
CA HIS A 243 0.52 8.13 5.42
C HIS A 243 1.75 7.65 6.17
N SER A 244 1.51 6.96 7.27
CA SER A 244 2.55 6.36 8.11
C SER A 244 2.04 5.06 8.73
N ALA A 245 2.92 4.15 9.07
CA ALA A 245 2.57 3.06 9.98
C ALA A 245 2.33 3.64 11.37
N SER A 246 1.17 3.37 11.99
CA SER A 246 0.95 3.73 13.38
C SER A 246 1.63 2.74 14.33
N ARG A 247 1.79 3.14 15.60
CA ARG A 247 2.29 2.23 16.63
C ARG A 247 1.20 1.20 16.96
N ASN A 248 1.57 -0.07 16.99
CA ASN A 248 0.66 -1.15 17.40
C ASN A 248 0.74 -1.28 18.94
N SER A 249 0.00 -0.44 19.62
CA SER A 249 -0.02 -0.42 21.10
C SER A 249 -0.72 -1.62 21.72
N LEU A 250 -1.52 -2.33 20.94
CA LEU A 250 -2.23 -3.53 21.38
C LEU A 250 -1.37 -4.80 21.26
N ARG A 251 -0.21 -4.73 20.60
CA ARG A 251 0.64 -5.91 20.35
C ARG A 251 -0.16 -7.07 19.75
N GLN A 252 -1.04 -6.77 18.78
CA GLN A 252 -1.84 -7.74 18.03
C GLN A 252 -1.25 -7.94 16.62
N LEU A 253 -1.57 -9.06 16.01
CA LEU A 253 -1.16 -9.31 14.62
C LEU A 253 -1.87 -8.34 13.68
N ARG A 254 -1.09 -7.52 12.98
CA ARG A 254 -1.59 -6.66 11.91
C ARG A 254 -0.91 -7.01 10.60
N ILE A 255 -1.69 -7.46 9.62
CA ILE A 255 -1.22 -7.83 8.28
C ILE A 255 -1.99 -7.02 7.24
N ILE A 256 -1.25 -6.31 6.42
CA ILE A 256 -1.73 -5.66 5.20
C ILE A 256 -0.76 -5.93 4.04
N THR A 257 -1.11 -5.46 2.86
CA THR A 257 -0.17 -5.22 1.75
C THR A 257 -0.52 -3.89 1.10
N ASN A 258 0.30 -3.42 0.16
CA ASN A 258 0.05 -2.22 -0.63
C ASN A 258 0.28 -2.52 -2.12
N PRO A 259 -0.61 -3.30 -2.76
CA PRO A 259 -0.47 -3.63 -4.17
C PRO A 259 -0.52 -2.34 -5.02
N PRO A 260 0.45 -2.16 -5.94
CA PRO A 260 0.53 -0.95 -6.73
C PRO A 260 -0.57 -0.91 -7.80
N VAL A 261 -1.13 0.28 -8.03
CA VAL A 261 -1.99 0.58 -9.18
C VAL A 261 -1.30 1.63 -10.02
N PHE A 262 -1.12 1.35 -11.31
CA PHE A 262 -0.46 2.24 -12.26
C PHE A 262 -1.47 2.73 -13.30
N PHE A 263 -1.32 3.97 -13.78
CA PHE A 263 -1.98 4.42 -14.99
C PHE A 263 -1.22 3.97 -16.25
N ARG A 264 -1.93 3.78 -17.37
CA ARG A 264 -1.30 3.51 -18.68
C ARG A 264 -0.52 4.72 -19.18
N GLU A 265 -1.03 5.91 -18.88
CA GLU A 265 -0.47 7.21 -19.28
C GLU A 265 -0.50 8.18 -18.11
N PRO A 266 0.32 9.24 -18.13
CA PRO A 266 0.24 10.29 -17.13
C PRO A 266 -1.16 10.86 -16.99
N GLN A 267 -1.52 11.29 -15.77
CA GLN A 267 -2.79 11.95 -15.50
C GLN A 267 -2.90 13.24 -16.36
N CYS A 268 -4.08 13.54 -16.81
CA CYS A 268 -4.34 14.72 -17.64
C CYS A 268 -5.31 15.67 -16.91
N PHE A 269 -4.83 16.85 -16.57
CA PHE A 269 -5.61 17.87 -15.87
C PHE A 269 -6.14 18.99 -16.81
N ASP A 270 -6.02 18.81 -18.11
CA ASP A 270 -6.55 19.71 -19.14
C ASP A 270 -7.31 18.87 -20.18
N ARG A 271 -8.53 18.44 -19.81
CA ARG A 271 -9.40 17.64 -20.69
C ARG A 271 -10.53 18.52 -21.22
N PRO A 272 -10.55 18.81 -22.53
CA PRO A 272 -11.61 19.64 -23.12
C PRO A 272 -13.02 19.05 -23.01
N ASP A 273 -13.13 17.72 -22.92
CA ASP A 273 -14.39 16.98 -22.75
C ASP A 273 -14.83 16.85 -21.30
N GLY A 274 -13.98 17.27 -20.35
CA GLY A 274 -14.23 17.13 -18.91
C GLY A 274 -14.25 15.68 -18.38
N ASP A 275 -13.83 14.70 -19.18
CA ASP A 275 -13.82 13.28 -18.81
C ASP A 275 -12.63 12.95 -17.89
N TYR A 276 -12.65 13.51 -16.69
CA TYR A 276 -11.65 13.24 -15.65
C TYR A 276 -12.00 11.97 -14.86
N SER A 277 -10.99 11.16 -14.56
CA SER A 277 -11.11 10.10 -13.55
C SER A 277 -11.41 10.70 -12.16
N LEU A 278 -11.93 9.90 -11.24
CA LEU A 278 -12.18 10.37 -9.86
C LEU A 278 -10.86 10.75 -9.16
N VAL A 279 -9.74 10.11 -9.50
CA VAL A 279 -8.41 10.48 -9.01
C VAL A 279 -8.01 11.86 -9.53
N GLU A 280 -8.15 12.14 -10.83
CA GLU A 280 -7.87 13.46 -11.42
C GLU A 280 -8.79 14.54 -10.82
N ARG A 281 -10.08 14.24 -10.63
CA ARG A 281 -11.04 15.16 -9.99
C ARG A 281 -10.65 15.49 -8.55
N ALA A 282 -10.19 14.49 -7.78
CA ALA A 282 -9.73 14.70 -6.41
C ALA A 282 -8.47 15.58 -6.38
N THR A 283 -7.52 15.37 -7.31
CA THR A 283 -6.33 16.24 -7.45
C THR A 283 -6.70 17.67 -7.80
N LEU A 284 -7.59 17.88 -8.77
CA LEU A 284 -8.07 19.21 -9.18
C LEU A 284 -8.77 19.91 -8.02
N ARG A 285 -9.65 19.20 -7.30
CA ARG A 285 -10.32 19.73 -6.10
C ARG A 285 -9.31 20.13 -5.02
N ALA A 286 -8.30 19.31 -4.77
CA ALA A 286 -7.24 19.59 -3.80
C ALA A 286 -6.46 20.86 -4.14
N LEU A 287 -6.30 21.17 -5.43
CA LEU A 287 -5.70 22.42 -5.92
C LEU A 287 -6.67 23.62 -5.95
N GLY A 288 -7.97 23.39 -5.74
CA GLY A 288 -9.01 24.41 -5.92
C GLY A 288 -9.16 24.86 -7.39
N LYS A 289 -9.00 23.92 -8.33
CA LYS A 289 -9.02 24.15 -9.77
C LYS A 289 -10.06 23.25 -10.45
N GLU A 290 -10.61 23.70 -11.56
CA GLU A 290 -11.44 22.87 -12.45
C GLU A 290 -10.63 22.17 -13.53
N SER A 291 -9.52 22.80 -13.93
CA SER A 291 -8.55 22.27 -14.89
C SER A 291 -7.20 22.98 -14.72
N LEU A 292 -6.13 22.47 -15.37
CA LEU A 292 -4.80 23.08 -15.38
C LEU A 292 -4.33 23.33 -16.81
N PRO A 293 -4.92 24.31 -17.54
CA PRO A 293 -4.56 24.57 -18.94
C PRO A 293 -3.08 24.90 -19.09
N GLY A 294 -2.41 24.14 -19.98
CA GLY A 294 -1.00 24.36 -20.30
C GLY A 294 0.00 23.94 -19.23
N TRP A 295 -0.45 23.40 -18.07
CA TRP A 295 0.48 22.83 -17.09
C TRP A 295 1.13 21.56 -17.67
N LYS A 296 2.45 21.46 -17.55
CA LYS A 296 3.22 20.30 -18.00
C LYS A 296 4.52 20.20 -17.20
N ILE A 297 5.04 18.99 -17.10
CA ILE A 297 6.37 18.75 -16.54
C ILE A 297 7.46 19.40 -17.37
N THR A 298 8.55 19.81 -16.73
CA THR A 298 9.74 20.43 -17.36
C THR A 298 10.99 19.59 -17.23
N GLY A 299 11.00 18.59 -16.34
CA GLY A 299 12.07 17.61 -16.17
C GLY A 299 11.74 16.24 -16.75
N PRO A 300 12.74 15.37 -16.97
CA PRO A 300 12.54 14.02 -17.47
C PRO A 300 11.92 13.10 -16.41
N ARG A 301 10.99 12.20 -16.81
CA ARG A 301 10.56 11.09 -15.98
C ARG A 301 11.72 10.12 -15.78
N GLU A 302 11.89 9.69 -14.53
CA GLU A 302 13.04 8.90 -14.15
C GLU A 302 12.64 7.85 -13.11
N MET A 303 13.04 6.60 -13.36
CA MET A 303 12.87 5.49 -12.42
C MET A 303 14.09 5.39 -11.51
N ARG A 304 13.86 4.98 -10.26
CA ARG A 304 14.89 4.78 -9.25
C ARG A 304 14.86 3.35 -8.74
N VAL A 305 15.98 2.87 -8.22
CA VAL A 305 16.06 1.55 -7.57
C VAL A 305 16.34 1.78 -6.09
N PRO A 306 15.33 1.70 -5.23
CA PRO A 306 15.51 1.96 -3.80
C PRO A 306 16.31 0.86 -3.10
N GLU A 307 17.03 1.23 -2.02
CA GLU A 307 17.84 0.31 -1.22
C GLU A 307 17.03 -0.89 -0.68
N ARG A 308 15.74 -0.69 -0.39
CA ARG A 308 14.85 -1.76 0.10
C ARG A 308 14.81 -2.99 -0.81
N ILE A 309 15.01 -2.83 -2.12
CA ILE A 309 15.02 -3.96 -3.08
C ILE A 309 16.13 -4.96 -2.73
N ARG A 310 17.34 -4.48 -2.39
CA ARG A 310 18.46 -5.36 -1.98
C ARG A 310 18.15 -6.05 -0.65
N ILE A 311 17.52 -5.33 0.29
CA ILE A 311 17.13 -5.88 1.59
C ILE A 311 16.09 -6.99 1.39
N GLN A 312 15.07 -6.76 0.56
CA GLN A 312 14.03 -7.73 0.27
C GLN A 312 14.55 -8.96 -0.47
N GLN A 313 15.50 -8.81 -1.39
CA GLN A 313 16.16 -9.95 -2.05
C GLN A 313 16.87 -10.87 -1.03
N LYS A 314 17.63 -10.30 -0.09
CA LYS A 314 18.26 -11.09 0.99
C LYS A 314 17.21 -11.78 1.88
N MET A 315 16.18 -11.04 2.30
CA MET A 315 15.09 -11.62 3.10
C MET A 315 14.40 -12.77 2.38
N ARG A 316 14.19 -12.65 1.07
CA ARG A 316 13.56 -13.68 0.25
C ARG A 316 14.33 -14.99 0.28
N GLU A 317 15.65 -14.96 0.17
CA GLU A 317 16.48 -16.16 0.26
C GLU A 317 16.43 -16.79 1.66
N GLU A 318 16.45 -15.98 2.71
CA GLU A 318 16.29 -16.46 4.09
C GLU A 318 14.91 -17.10 4.32
N GLU A 319 13.84 -16.50 3.76
CA GLU A 319 12.48 -17.05 3.84
C GLU A 319 12.34 -18.37 3.08
N LYS A 320 12.94 -18.49 1.89
CA LYS A 320 12.97 -19.75 1.13
C LYS A 320 13.58 -20.89 1.95
N MET A 321 14.70 -20.63 2.62
CA MET A 321 15.33 -21.64 3.48
C MET A 321 14.42 -22.05 4.64
N ARG A 322 13.73 -21.10 5.29
CA ARG A 322 12.77 -21.41 6.36
C ARG A 322 11.59 -22.24 5.87
N LEU A 323 11.04 -21.93 4.71
CA LEU A 323 9.94 -22.66 4.08
C LEU A 323 10.35 -24.10 3.74
N GLN A 324 11.55 -24.30 3.18
CA GLN A 324 12.08 -25.64 2.87
C GLN A 324 12.29 -26.48 4.13
N ASN A 325 12.86 -25.90 5.18
CA ASN A 325 13.08 -26.60 6.44
C ASN A 325 11.77 -26.95 7.16
N GLY A 326 10.78 -26.06 7.14
CA GLY A 326 9.45 -26.32 7.68
C GLY A 326 8.72 -27.44 6.94
N ALA A 327 8.80 -27.48 5.61
CA ALA A 327 8.24 -28.57 4.80
C ALA A 327 8.93 -29.92 5.09
N ALA A 328 10.26 -29.94 5.22
CA ALA A 328 11.00 -31.14 5.58
C ALA A 328 10.66 -31.70 6.97
N SER A 329 10.41 -30.80 7.94
CA SER A 329 9.98 -31.19 9.28
C SER A 329 8.58 -31.82 9.29
N LEU A 330 7.66 -31.31 8.47
CA LEU A 330 6.30 -31.87 8.35
C LEU A 330 6.28 -33.25 7.65
N THR A 331 7.13 -33.46 6.64
CA THR A 331 7.26 -34.77 5.96
C THR A 331 7.90 -35.79 6.85
N SER A 332 8.91 -35.42 7.66
CA SER A 332 9.57 -36.33 8.64
C SER A 332 8.61 -36.72 9.78
N ALA A 333 7.68 -35.90 10.16
CA ALA A 333 6.67 -36.17 11.20
C ALA A 333 5.52 -37.08 10.70
N ALA A 334 5.37 -37.22 9.38
CA ALA A 334 4.32 -38.03 8.75
C ALA A 334 4.75 -39.47 8.40
N GLU A 335 6.04 -39.84 8.52
CA GLU A 335 6.47 -41.22 8.36
C GLU A 335 6.11 -42.04 9.60
N PRO A 336 5.31 -43.11 9.47
CA PRO A 336 5.05 -44.01 10.61
C PRO A 336 6.34 -44.71 11.02
N PRO A 337 6.54 -44.99 12.34
CA PRO A 337 7.71 -45.68 12.80
C PRO A 337 7.85 -47.02 12.06
N ALA A 338 9.02 -47.29 11.47
CA ALA A 338 9.32 -48.53 10.79
C ALA A 338 9.03 -49.67 11.77
N ALA A 339 8.15 -50.61 11.38
CA ALA A 339 7.83 -51.77 12.15
C ALA A 339 9.12 -52.54 12.38
N ALA A 340 9.51 -52.66 13.65
CA ALA A 340 10.64 -53.51 14.06
C ALA A 340 10.29 -54.94 13.74
N ALA A 341 11.14 -55.58 12.88
CA ALA A 341 11.09 -57.00 12.56
C ALA A 341 11.70 -57.82 13.69
#